data_7d9b9198c32eea3f97c1764614da167e
#
_entry.id   7d9b9198c32eea3f97c1764614da167e
#
_cell.length_a   1.000
_cell.length_b   1.000
_cell.length_c   1.000
_cell.angle_alpha   90.00
_cell.angle_beta   90.00
_cell.angle_gamma   90.00
#
_symmetry.space_group_name_H-M   'P 1'
#
loop_
_entity.id
_entity.type
_entity.pdbx_description
1 polymer ?
#
loop_
_entity_poly.entity_id
_entity_poly.type
_entity_poly.pdbx_seq_one_letter_code
_entity_poly.pdbx_strand_id
1 'polypeptide(L)'
;MQIDNFNGQKYLNPSFASQDFKNLFNKPGPYYNCYPILGQWKNYEEIKVDYKESIIDFFKKNPDRPISLYVHIPYCAKLCYYCCCRLHVSNNRETINNFVKVLIKEINMFNDLLKQNNIFPNIKDIHFGGGTPSHLTVVEIEEIIQNIKKFVSLDNLTEFSMEIDPRIV
;
A
#
# COMPACT_ATOMS: atom_id res chain seq x y z
N MET A 1 -35.36 3.58 -15.77
CA MET A 1 -34.20 2.98 -15.11
C MET A 1 -34.73 2.00 -14.09
N GLN A 2 -34.50 0.71 -14.31
CA GLN A 2 -35.04 -0.36 -13.46
C GLN A 2 -34.06 -0.58 -12.33
N ILE A 3 -34.49 -0.55 -11.12
CA ILE A 3 -33.66 -0.71 -9.93
C ILE A 3 -34.14 -1.98 -9.24
N ASP A 4 -33.29 -2.99 -9.17
CA ASP A 4 -33.59 -4.20 -8.43
C ASP A 4 -33.25 -4.02 -6.95
N ASN A 5 -34.08 -4.55 -6.06
CA ASN A 5 -33.84 -4.54 -4.62
C ASN A 5 -33.33 -5.91 -4.18
N PHE A 6 -32.19 -5.91 -3.53
CA PHE A 6 -31.65 -7.07 -2.86
C PHE A 6 -31.34 -6.71 -1.41
N ASN A 7 -31.90 -7.43 -0.45
CA ASN A 7 -31.77 -7.15 0.99
C ASN A 7 -32.02 -5.68 1.39
N GLY A 8 -33.01 -5.04 0.76
CA GLY A 8 -33.34 -3.64 1.03
C GLY A 8 -32.41 -2.59 0.42
N GLN A 9 -31.37 -3.01 -0.29
CA GLN A 9 -30.48 -2.10 -1.05
C GLN A 9 -30.92 -2.04 -2.51
N LYS A 10 -30.85 -0.85 -3.10
CA LYS A 10 -31.15 -0.61 -4.51
C LYS A 10 -29.91 -0.78 -5.35
N TYR A 11 -29.94 -1.69 -6.30
CA TYR A 11 -28.86 -1.91 -7.26
C TYR A 11 -29.30 -1.52 -8.67
N LEU A 12 -28.38 -0.94 -9.44
CA LEU A 12 -28.56 -0.77 -10.87
C LEU A 12 -28.49 -2.14 -11.55
N ASN A 13 -29.58 -2.55 -12.17
CA ASN A 13 -29.59 -3.79 -12.92
C ASN A 13 -28.70 -3.65 -14.18
N PRO A 14 -27.65 -4.46 -14.36
CA PRO A 14 -26.73 -4.37 -15.51
C PRO A 14 -27.43 -4.59 -16.87
N SER A 15 -28.65 -5.15 -16.89
CA SER A 15 -29.43 -5.30 -18.13
C SER A 15 -29.86 -3.98 -18.76
N PHE A 16 -29.76 -2.87 -18.01
CA PHE A 16 -30.08 -1.51 -18.50
C PHE A 16 -28.99 -0.83 -19.30
N ALA A 17 -27.77 -1.33 -19.27
CA ALA A 17 -26.76 -0.78 -20.12
C ALA A 17 -27.25 -0.90 -21.57
N SER A 18 -27.42 0.23 -22.27
CA SER A 18 -27.75 0.23 -23.68
C SER A 18 -26.77 -0.63 -24.45
N GLN A 19 -27.17 -1.15 -25.62
CA GLN A 19 -26.25 -1.93 -26.44
C GLN A 19 -25.01 -1.13 -26.82
N ASP A 20 -25.15 0.18 -27.03
CA ASP A 20 -24.04 1.08 -27.32
C ASP A 20 -23.07 1.19 -26.14
N PHE A 21 -23.58 1.28 -24.90
CA PHE A 21 -22.76 1.26 -23.69
C PHE A 21 -22.01 -0.08 -23.58
N LYS A 22 -22.69 -1.21 -23.77
CA LYS A 22 -22.06 -2.53 -23.77
C LYS A 22 -20.98 -2.65 -24.85
N ASN A 23 -21.26 -2.18 -26.06
CA ASN A 23 -20.31 -2.21 -27.17
C ASN A 23 -19.09 -1.31 -26.90
N LEU A 24 -19.27 -0.18 -26.21
CA LEU A 24 -18.19 0.72 -25.84
C LEU A 24 -17.24 0.10 -24.83
N PHE A 25 -17.77 -0.58 -23.82
CA PHE A 25 -17.00 -1.10 -22.69
C PHE A 25 -16.64 -2.59 -22.79
N ASN A 26 -17.35 -3.37 -23.60
CA ASN A 26 -17.05 -4.78 -23.86
C ASN A 26 -15.98 -4.95 -24.96
N LYS A 27 -14.86 -4.29 -24.76
CA LYS A 27 -13.69 -4.40 -25.66
C LYS A 27 -12.47 -4.82 -24.85
N PRO A 28 -11.60 -5.69 -25.39
CA PRO A 28 -10.30 -5.93 -24.77
C PRO A 28 -9.57 -4.60 -24.62
N GLY A 29 -9.20 -4.27 -23.41
CA GLY A 29 -8.43 -3.07 -23.11
C GLY A 29 -7.25 -3.43 -22.20
N PRO A 30 -6.20 -2.62 -22.21
CA PRO A 30 -5.12 -2.83 -21.27
C PRO A 30 -5.63 -2.64 -19.84
N TYR A 31 -5.23 -3.54 -18.97
CA TYR A 31 -5.51 -3.42 -17.54
C TYR A 31 -4.50 -2.45 -16.90
N TYR A 32 -4.97 -1.26 -16.55
CA TYR A 32 -4.16 -0.26 -15.87
C TYR A 32 -4.59 -0.14 -14.42
N ASN A 33 -3.71 -0.44 -13.52
CA ASN A 33 -3.89 -0.21 -12.10
C ASN A 33 -2.90 0.81 -11.52
N CYS A 34 -1.99 1.32 -12.35
CA CYS A 34 -1.02 2.34 -11.96
C CYS A 34 -0.61 3.22 -13.16
N TYR A 35 -0.17 4.43 -12.86
CA TYR A 35 0.44 5.34 -13.81
C TYR A 35 1.73 5.92 -13.20
N PRO A 36 2.85 5.96 -13.93
CA PRO A 36 3.06 5.45 -15.30
C PRO A 36 2.98 3.91 -15.38
N ILE A 37 2.56 3.39 -16.54
CA ILE A 37 2.51 1.93 -16.79
C ILE A 37 3.92 1.35 -16.85
N LEU A 38 4.06 0.05 -16.50
CA LEU A 38 5.36 -0.63 -16.42
C LEU A 38 6.24 -0.46 -17.67
N GLY A 39 5.64 -0.43 -18.86
CA GLY A 39 6.39 -0.21 -20.12
C GLY A 39 7.01 1.19 -20.27
N GLN A 40 6.61 2.14 -19.43
CA GLN A 40 7.19 3.49 -19.39
C GLN A 40 8.27 3.64 -18.30
N TRP A 41 8.48 2.62 -17.47
CA TRP A 41 9.51 2.65 -16.44
C TRP A 41 10.88 2.50 -17.07
N LYS A 42 11.81 3.32 -16.62
CA LYS A 42 13.20 3.24 -17.04
C LYS A 42 13.93 2.17 -16.22
N ASN A 43 14.91 1.53 -16.82
CA ASN A 43 15.82 0.65 -16.08
C ASN A 43 16.62 1.46 -15.06
N TYR A 44 16.99 0.82 -13.97
CA TYR A 44 17.78 1.46 -12.91
C TYR A 44 19.05 2.14 -13.42
N GLU A 45 19.72 1.53 -14.40
CA GLU A 45 20.93 2.06 -15.03
C GLU A 45 20.69 3.36 -15.83
N GLU A 46 19.46 3.60 -16.28
CA GLU A 46 19.03 4.82 -17.00
C GLU A 46 18.65 5.93 -16.01
N ILE A 47 18.32 5.57 -14.77
CA ILE A 47 17.92 6.51 -13.72
C ILE A 47 19.18 6.95 -12.98
N LYS A 48 19.85 7.96 -13.46
CA LYS A 48 21.05 8.56 -12.84
C LYS A 48 20.70 9.45 -11.64
N VAL A 49 19.74 9.02 -10.81
CA VAL A 49 19.30 9.80 -9.64
C VAL A 49 19.55 8.99 -8.38
N ASP A 50 20.30 9.56 -7.46
CA ASP A 50 20.47 8.96 -6.13
C ASP A 50 19.14 9.03 -5.37
N TYR A 51 18.65 7.87 -4.94
CA TYR A 51 17.39 7.75 -4.22
C TYR A 51 17.42 8.54 -2.90
N LYS A 52 18.53 8.52 -2.17
CA LYS A 52 18.68 9.24 -0.90
C LYS A 52 18.67 10.75 -1.11
N GLU A 53 19.42 11.21 -2.11
CA GLU A 53 19.44 12.64 -2.47
C GLU A 53 18.05 13.12 -2.89
N SER A 54 17.33 12.32 -3.66
CA SER A 54 15.95 12.64 -4.08
C SER A 54 14.99 12.79 -2.91
N ILE A 55 15.06 11.90 -1.92
CA ILE A 55 14.25 11.98 -0.70
C ILE A 55 14.61 13.26 0.09
N ILE A 56 15.89 13.50 0.31
CA ILE A 56 16.37 14.68 1.06
C ILE A 56 15.90 15.97 0.37
N ASP A 57 16.08 16.06 -0.94
CA ASP A 57 15.66 17.19 -1.76
C ASP A 57 14.16 17.42 -1.70
N PHE A 58 13.37 16.33 -1.78
CA PHE A 58 11.92 16.42 -1.69
C PHE A 58 11.48 17.03 -0.36
N PHE A 59 11.99 16.53 0.76
CA PHE A 59 11.61 17.04 2.08
C PHE A 59 12.12 18.46 2.34
N LYS A 60 13.32 18.80 1.90
CA LYS A 60 13.84 20.17 2.02
C LYS A 60 13.03 21.19 1.22
N LYS A 61 12.54 20.81 0.05
CA LYS A 61 11.69 21.67 -0.79
C LYS A 61 10.23 21.73 -0.32
N ASN A 62 9.78 20.76 0.47
CA ASN A 62 8.40 20.64 0.91
C ASN A 62 8.29 20.30 2.40
N PRO A 63 8.81 21.13 3.32
CA PRO A 63 8.92 20.79 4.75
C PRO A 63 7.57 20.50 5.43
N ASP A 64 6.52 21.24 5.05
CA ASP A 64 5.20 21.15 5.69
C ASP A 64 4.21 20.26 4.92
N ARG A 65 4.64 19.67 3.79
CA ARG A 65 3.75 18.89 2.95
C ARG A 65 3.26 17.64 3.70
N PRO A 66 1.94 17.41 3.78
CA PRO A 66 1.42 16.18 4.36
C PRO A 66 1.84 14.97 3.51
N ILE A 67 2.27 13.92 4.19
CA ILE A 67 2.78 12.67 3.60
C ILE A 67 1.95 11.50 4.12
N SER A 68 1.64 10.56 3.27
CA SER A 68 1.09 9.26 3.63
C SER A 68 2.22 8.22 3.62
N LEU A 69 2.29 7.42 4.67
CA LEU A 69 3.22 6.29 4.79
C LEU A 69 2.47 5.00 4.46
N TYR A 70 2.91 4.31 3.42
CA TYR A 70 2.39 2.99 3.07
C TYR A 70 3.36 1.89 3.48
N VAL A 71 2.88 0.92 4.24
CA VAL A 71 3.65 -0.25 4.69
C VAL A 71 3.12 -1.48 3.95
N HIS A 72 3.94 -2.04 3.06
CA HIS A 72 3.54 -3.18 2.23
C HIS A 72 3.87 -4.51 2.88
N ILE A 73 2.85 -5.36 3.09
CA ILE A 73 3.00 -6.72 3.61
C ILE A 73 2.60 -7.70 2.50
N PRO A 74 3.55 -8.37 1.81
CA PRO A 74 3.27 -9.15 0.61
C PRO A 74 2.67 -10.53 0.87
N TYR A 75 2.48 -10.94 2.11
CA TYR A 75 2.09 -12.31 2.46
C TYR A 75 0.59 -12.45 2.70
N CYS A 76 0.03 -13.56 2.18
CA CYS A 76 -1.33 -14.01 2.46
C CYS A 76 -1.33 -15.45 2.99
N ALA A 77 -2.27 -15.79 3.86
CA ALA A 77 -2.49 -17.17 4.29
C ALA A 77 -3.08 -18.03 3.17
N LYS A 78 -3.94 -17.44 2.32
CA LYS A 78 -4.63 -18.09 1.19
C LYS A 78 -4.85 -17.12 0.06
N LEU A 79 -4.87 -17.61 -1.18
CA LEU A 79 -5.22 -16.83 -2.35
C LEU A 79 -6.75 -16.63 -2.41
N CYS A 80 -7.18 -15.41 -2.67
CA CYS A 80 -8.58 -15.10 -2.96
C CYS A 80 -8.88 -15.32 -4.43
N TYR A 81 -10.08 -15.82 -4.76
CA TYR A 81 -10.47 -16.14 -6.15
C TYR A 81 -10.49 -14.92 -7.08
N TYR A 82 -10.63 -13.72 -6.52
CA TYR A 82 -10.68 -12.45 -7.25
C TYR A 82 -9.38 -11.65 -7.15
N CYS A 83 -8.30 -12.25 -6.60
CA CYS A 83 -7.06 -11.52 -6.33
C CYS A 83 -6.31 -11.20 -7.63
N CYS A 84 -6.02 -9.93 -7.85
CA CYS A 84 -5.16 -9.43 -8.91
C CYS A 84 -3.85 -8.80 -8.39
N CYS A 85 -3.62 -8.85 -7.07
CA CYS A 85 -2.44 -8.28 -6.45
C CYS A 85 -1.21 -9.17 -6.60
N ARG A 86 -0.03 -8.54 -6.65
CA ARG A 86 1.24 -9.25 -6.58
C ARG A 86 1.53 -9.59 -5.12
N LEU A 87 1.36 -10.85 -4.75
CA LEU A 87 1.51 -11.34 -3.39
C LEU A 87 2.18 -12.72 -3.34
N HIS A 88 2.56 -13.13 -2.14
CA HIS A 88 3.08 -14.47 -1.86
C HIS A 88 2.16 -15.20 -0.88
N VAL A 89 1.60 -16.33 -1.30
CA VAL A 89 0.87 -17.20 -0.38
C VAL A 89 1.89 -18.01 0.42
N SER A 90 1.98 -17.73 1.71
CA SER A 90 2.91 -18.44 2.60
C SER A 90 2.41 -18.41 4.04
N ASN A 91 2.43 -19.59 4.68
CA ASN A 91 2.22 -19.75 6.12
C ASN A 91 3.52 -20.08 6.86
N ASN A 92 4.66 -20.00 6.19
CA ASN A 92 5.97 -20.21 6.81
C ASN A 92 6.33 -19.00 7.68
N ARG A 93 6.23 -19.18 9.00
CA ARG A 93 6.47 -18.13 9.99
C ARG A 93 7.92 -17.62 9.96
N GLU A 94 8.89 -18.50 9.66
CA GLU A 94 10.29 -18.10 9.56
C GLU A 94 10.49 -17.10 8.40
N THR A 95 9.91 -17.42 7.24
CA THR A 95 9.97 -16.53 6.05
C THR A 95 9.34 -15.18 6.34
N ILE A 96 8.16 -15.16 6.98
CA ILE A 96 7.44 -13.92 7.32
C ILE A 96 8.25 -13.11 8.35
N ASN A 97 8.75 -13.76 9.39
CA ASN A 97 9.56 -13.10 10.43
C ASN A 97 10.86 -12.50 9.85
N ASN A 98 11.52 -13.21 8.93
CA ASN A 98 12.70 -12.67 8.25
C ASN A 98 12.37 -11.44 7.40
N PHE A 99 11.23 -11.44 6.72
CA PHE A 99 10.74 -10.27 6.01
C PHE A 99 10.50 -9.08 6.97
N VAL A 100 9.82 -9.30 8.10
CA VAL A 100 9.57 -8.26 9.10
C VAL A 100 10.88 -7.66 9.60
N LYS A 101 11.90 -8.47 9.87
CA LYS A 101 13.24 -7.98 10.25
C LYS A 101 13.87 -7.09 9.18
N VAL A 102 13.72 -7.45 7.91
CA VAL A 102 14.23 -6.64 6.79
C VAL A 102 13.45 -5.34 6.66
N LEU A 103 12.12 -5.39 6.78
CA LEU A 103 11.27 -4.20 6.79
C LEU A 103 11.64 -3.24 7.92
N ILE A 104 11.84 -3.74 9.14
CA ILE A 104 12.28 -2.93 10.28
C ILE A 104 13.65 -2.31 10.01
N LYS A 105 14.56 -3.04 9.37
CA LYS A 105 15.86 -2.49 8.96
C LYS A 105 15.68 -1.34 7.97
N GLU A 106 14.81 -1.48 6.97
CA GLU A 106 14.49 -0.41 6.01
C GLU A 106 13.92 0.83 6.71
N ILE A 107 12.95 0.63 7.61
CA ILE A 107 12.36 1.70 8.43
C ILE A 107 13.44 2.45 9.23
N ASN A 108 14.36 1.72 9.85
CA ASN A 108 15.45 2.34 10.61
C ASN A 108 16.45 3.08 9.69
N MET A 109 16.77 2.54 8.52
CA MET A 109 17.61 3.24 7.54
C MET A 109 16.98 4.56 7.08
N PHE A 110 15.66 4.57 6.87
CA PHE A 110 14.92 5.79 6.54
C PHE A 110 14.94 6.80 7.70
N ASN A 111 14.67 6.36 8.91
CA ASN A 111 14.76 7.20 10.12
C ASN A 111 16.17 7.81 10.30
N ASP A 112 17.22 7.03 10.07
CA ASP A 112 18.59 7.52 10.18
C ASP A 112 18.92 8.57 9.09
N LEU A 113 18.40 8.37 7.87
CA LEU A 113 18.52 9.35 6.78
C LEU A 113 17.85 10.67 7.17
N LEU A 114 16.65 10.62 7.73
CA LEU A 114 15.91 11.81 8.18
C LEU A 114 16.68 12.54 9.28
N LYS A 115 17.17 11.82 10.29
CA LYS A 115 17.92 12.38 11.41
C LYS A 115 19.23 13.06 10.97
N GLN A 116 20.00 12.39 10.11
CA GLN A 116 21.26 12.92 9.59
C GLN A 116 21.08 14.22 8.81
N ASN A 117 19.90 14.46 8.26
CA ASN A 117 19.59 15.65 7.47
C ASN A 117 18.70 16.65 8.20
N ASN A 118 18.39 16.45 9.50
CA ASN A 118 17.47 17.26 10.30
C ASN A 118 16.10 17.44 9.64
N ILE A 119 15.56 16.34 9.07
CA ILE A 119 14.27 16.31 8.40
C ILE A 119 13.23 15.75 9.37
N PHE A 120 12.11 16.46 9.52
CA PHE A 120 10.95 16.07 10.32
C PHE A 120 9.73 15.98 9.39
N PRO A 121 9.42 14.79 8.84
CA PRO A 121 8.34 14.64 7.88
C PRO A 121 6.98 14.87 8.52
N ASN A 122 6.10 15.61 7.84
CA ASN A 122 4.72 15.81 8.27
C ASN A 122 3.85 14.63 7.84
N ILE A 123 4.02 13.47 8.50
CA ILE A 123 3.23 12.27 8.21
C ILE A 123 1.85 12.40 8.84
N LYS A 124 0.81 12.28 8.02
CA LYS A 124 -0.60 12.41 8.41
C LYS A 124 -1.36 11.09 8.34
N ASP A 125 -0.93 10.19 7.49
CA ASP A 125 -1.64 8.94 7.28
C ASP A 125 -0.65 7.79 7.28
N ILE A 126 -1.04 6.67 7.91
CA ILE A 126 -0.33 5.39 7.82
C ILE A 126 -1.31 4.34 7.34
N HIS A 127 -0.94 3.63 6.28
CA HIS A 127 -1.71 2.53 5.74
C HIS A 127 -0.88 1.26 5.63
N PHE A 128 -1.36 0.16 6.22
CA PHE A 128 -0.81 -1.17 6.03
C PHE A 128 -1.63 -1.91 4.97
N GLY A 129 -0.99 -2.30 3.89
CA GLY A 129 -1.67 -2.95 2.76
C GLY A 129 -0.82 -4.01 2.07
N GLY A 130 -1.31 -4.50 0.93
CA GLY A 130 -0.59 -5.42 0.04
C GLY A 130 -1.23 -6.77 -0.12
N GLY A 131 -0.66 -7.82 0.45
CA GLY A 131 -1.26 -9.15 0.53
C GLY A 131 -2.32 -9.19 1.64
N THR A 132 -1.87 -9.37 2.88
CA THR A 132 -2.75 -9.40 4.05
C THR A 132 -1.96 -9.00 5.30
N PRO A 133 -1.96 -7.72 5.68
CA PRO A 133 -1.25 -7.28 6.89
C PRO A 133 -1.70 -7.98 8.16
N SER A 134 -2.98 -8.32 8.29
CA SER A 134 -3.52 -9.08 9.44
C SER A 134 -3.02 -10.56 9.50
N HIS A 135 -2.21 -10.99 8.54
CA HIS A 135 -1.49 -12.27 8.60
C HIS A 135 -0.24 -12.22 9.49
N LEU A 136 0.23 -11.01 9.83
CA LEU A 136 1.26 -10.81 10.84
C LEU A 136 0.71 -11.09 12.24
N THR A 137 1.59 -11.50 13.15
CA THR A 137 1.26 -11.57 14.57
C THR A 137 1.19 -10.19 15.21
N VAL A 138 0.49 -10.06 16.32
CA VAL A 138 0.43 -8.81 17.09
C VAL A 138 1.83 -8.31 17.43
N VAL A 139 2.74 -9.20 17.84
CA VAL A 139 4.13 -8.85 18.17
C VAL A 139 4.86 -8.24 16.96
N GLU A 140 4.72 -8.85 15.79
CA GLU A 140 5.34 -8.34 14.55
C GLU A 140 4.80 -6.96 14.16
N ILE A 141 3.48 -6.76 14.30
CA ILE A 141 2.84 -5.45 14.04
C ILE A 141 3.34 -4.41 15.04
N GLU A 142 3.38 -4.76 16.34
CA GLU A 142 3.90 -3.87 17.38
C GLU A 142 5.35 -3.48 17.13
N GLU A 143 6.22 -4.41 16.75
CA GLU A 143 7.61 -4.12 16.41
C GLU A 143 7.73 -3.13 15.25
N ILE A 144 6.95 -3.31 14.18
CA ILE A 144 6.91 -2.38 13.05
C ILE A 144 6.48 -0.98 13.53
N ILE A 145 5.37 -0.88 14.26
CA ILE A 145 4.82 0.38 14.77
C ILE A 145 5.83 1.09 15.68
N GLN A 146 6.49 0.37 16.58
CA GLN A 146 7.49 0.96 17.48
C GLN A 146 8.68 1.55 16.71
N ASN A 147 9.06 0.96 15.57
CA ASN A 147 10.10 1.52 14.74
C ASN A 147 9.63 2.75 13.94
N ILE A 148 8.39 2.77 13.47
CA ILE A 148 7.77 3.94 12.81
C ILE A 148 7.66 5.12 13.79
N LYS A 149 7.29 4.89 15.04
CA LYS A 149 7.20 5.91 16.10
C LYS A 149 8.49 6.68 16.35
N LYS A 150 9.62 6.22 15.86
CA LYS A 150 10.90 6.94 15.98
C LYS A 150 10.95 8.23 15.18
N PHE A 151 10.10 8.37 14.16
CA PHE A 151 10.01 9.56 13.30
C PHE A 151 8.58 10.02 13.00
N VAL A 152 7.57 9.33 13.55
CA VAL A 152 6.15 9.68 13.43
C VAL A 152 5.53 9.81 14.82
N SER A 153 4.83 10.92 15.08
CA SER A 153 3.94 11.02 16.22
C SER A 153 2.56 10.48 15.84
N LEU A 154 2.12 9.39 16.49
CA LEU A 154 0.82 8.80 16.20
C LEU A 154 -0.34 9.74 16.57
N ASP A 155 -0.15 10.63 17.54
CA ASP A 155 -1.17 11.60 17.98
C ASP A 155 -1.48 12.66 16.90
N ASN A 156 -0.57 12.82 15.94
CA ASN A 156 -0.70 13.80 14.84
C ASN A 156 -1.26 13.19 13.56
N LEU A 157 -1.61 11.89 13.57
CA LEU A 157 -2.18 11.24 12.41
C LEU A 157 -3.64 11.62 12.21
N THR A 158 -4.02 11.78 10.95
CA THR A 158 -5.40 11.93 10.51
C THR A 158 -6.04 10.56 10.28
N GLU A 159 -5.23 9.60 9.80
CA GLU A 159 -5.68 8.23 9.56
C GLU A 159 -4.59 7.21 9.92
N PHE A 160 -5.03 6.09 10.51
CA PHE A 160 -4.22 4.89 10.69
C PHE A 160 -5.08 3.70 10.32
N SER A 161 -4.80 3.10 9.16
CA SER A 161 -5.64 2.04 8.58
C SER A 161 -4.84 0.80 8.20
N MET A 162 -5.54 -0.34 8.13
CA MET A 162 -4.96 -1.63 7.78
C MET A 162 -5.94 -2.46 6.98
N GLU A 163 -5.46 -3.11 5.92
CA GLU A 163 -6.19 -4.15 5.22
C GLU A 163 -6.23 -5.43 6.06
N ILE A 164 -7.41 -6.03 6.17
CA ILE A 164 -7.62 -7.25 6.95
C ILE A 164 -8.29 -8.35 6.13
N ASP A 165 -7.94 -9.59 6.42
CA ASP A 165 -8.73 -10.76 5.98
C ASP A 165 -9.58 -11.22 7.15
N PRO A 166 -10.92 -11.05 7.10
CA PRO A 166 -11.81 -11.39 8.21
C PRO A 166 -11.86 -12.89 8.52
N ARG A 167 -11.25 -13.73 7.70
CA ARG A 167 -11.18 -15.20 7.92
C ARG A 167 -10.08 -15.61 8.88
N ILE A 168 -9.14 -14.71 9.20
CA ILE A 168 -7.95 -14.99 10.02
C ILE A 168 -7.76 -14.03 11.19
N VAL A 169 -8.73 -13.17 11.43
CA VAL A 169 -8.79 -12.24 12.59
C VAL A 169 -9.92 -12.61 13.52
#